data_cdb43d7f058607eaa9614cd05969f783
#
_entry.id   cdb43d7f058607eaa9614cd05969f783
#
_cell.length_a   1.000
_cell.length_b   1.000
_cell.length_c   1.000
_cell.angle_alpha   90.00
_cell.angle_beta   90.00
_cell.angle_gamma   90.00
#
_symmetry.space_group_name_H-M   'P 1'
#
loop_
_entity.id
_entity.type
_entity.pdbx_description
1 polymer ?
#
loop_
_entity_poly.entity_id
_entity_poly.type
_entity_poly.pdbx_seq_one_letter_code
_entity_poly.pdbx_strand_id
1 'polypeptide(L)'
;MVTRSKINGKTPPDAIVHDVVTEVYSIINGSGMLVVGGTLDSAERIPASSPIVLKITGPSLRGTHITGGKQYPVGPGDIVVIPPNTPHGFIDLKTDQIVYTLVRIDPEKVLQIKQ
;
A
#
# COMPACT_ATOMS: atom_id res chain seq x y z
N MET A 1 -2.67 -5.99 -11.35
CA MET A 1 -2.91 -4.54 -11.55
C MET A 1 -3.89 -4.06 -10.48
N VAL A 2 -3.60 -2.92 -9.89
CA VAL A 2 -4.41 -2.34 -8.82
C VAL A 2 -4.96 -1.00 -9.29
N THR A 3 -6.22 -0.74 -8.95
CA THR A 3 -6.86 0.56 -9.18
C THR A 3 -7.34 1.09 -7.85
N ARG A 4 -6.91 2.30 -7.51
CA ARG A 4 -7.45 3.02 -6.36
C ARG A 4 -8.20 4.24 -6.86
N SER A 5 -9.41 4.43 -6.35
CA SER A 5 -10.33 5.46 -6.83
C SER A 5 -10.77 6.38 -5.69
N LYS A 6 -11.03 7.63 -6.03
CA LYS A 6 -11.75 8.51 -5.11
C LYS A 6 -13.16 7.99 -4.86
N ILE A 7 -13.67 8.24 -3.67
CA ILE A 7 -15.04 7.95 -3.28
C ILE A 7 -15.70 9.28 -2.94
N ASN A 8 -16.78 9.62 -3.64
CA ASN A 8 -17.45 10.91 -3.51
C ASN A 8 -16.48 12.08 -3.63
N GLY A 9 -15.56 12.00 -4.59
CA GLY A 9 -14.56 13.04 -4.85
C GLY A 9 -13.44 13.15 -3.82
N LYS A 10 -13.34 12.21 -2.88
CA LYS A 10 -12.34 12.23 -1.80
C LYS A 10 -11.45 11.00 -1.86
N THR A 11 -10.19 11.18 -1.45
CA THR A 11 -9.25 10.07 -1.31
C THR A 11 -9.62 9.23 -0.08
N PRO A 12 -9.90 7.92 -0.25
CA PRO A 12 -10.17 7.06 0.90
C PRO A 12 -8.96 6.95 1.81
N PRO A 13 -9.14 6.69 3.11
CA PRO A 13 -8.03 6.40 4.02
C PRO A 13 -7.21 5.23 3.52
N ASP A 14 -5.87 5.36 3.57
CA ASP A 14 -4.94 4.33 3.13
C ASP A 14 -3.69 4.41 4.00
N ALA A 15 -3.58 3.50 4.96
CA ALA A 15 -2.45 3.46 5.87
C ALA A 15 -2.23 2.02 6.32
N ILE A 16 -1.14 1.42 5.84
CA ILE A 16 -0.85 0.00 6.07
C ILE A 16 0.65 -0.22 6.24
N VAL A 17 1.02 -1.27 6.94
CA VAL A 17 2.39 -1.78 7.01
C VAL A 17 2.36 -3.30 6.87
N HIS A 18 3.25 -3.82 6.03
CA HIS A 18 3.43 -5.27 5.85
C HIS A 18 4.66 -5.71 6.62
N ASP A 19 4.55 -6.76 7.42
CA ASP A 19 5.62 -7.17 8.34
C ASP A 19 6.87 -7.65 7.59
N VAL A 20 6.68 -8.48 6.55
CA VAL A 20 7.80 -9.20 5.92
C VAL A 20 7.78 -9.17 4.40
N VAL A 21 6.79 -8.54 3.79
CA VAL A 21 6.63 -8.47 2.33
C VAL A 21 7.09 -7.11 1.83
N THR A 22 7.91 -7.11 0.79
CA THR A 22 8.28 -5.90 0.03
C THR A 22 7.30 -5.72 -1.10
N GLU A 23 6.88 -4.48 -1.34
CA GLU A 23 6.02 -4.14 -2.48
C GLU A 23 6.74 -3.24 -3.46
N VAL A 24 6.54 -3.48 -4.74
CA VAL A 24 7.03 -2.63 -5.82
C VAL A 24 5.84 -2.15 -6.64
N TYR A 25 5.62 -0.85 -6.67
CA TYR A 25 4.57 -0.21 -7.46
C TYR A 25 5.17 0.34 -8.74
N SER A 26 4.55 0.06 -9.87
CA SER A 26 4.85 0.71 -11.15
C SER A 26 3.60 1.45 -11.61
N ILE A 27 3.64 2.77 -11.59
CA ILE A 27 2.47 3.60 -11.89
C ILE A 27 2.24 3.62 -13.39
N ILE A 28 1.02 3.26 -13.79
CA ILE A 28 0.61 3.18 -15.21
C ILE A 28 -0.18 4.40 -15.60
N ASN A 29 -1.15 4.80 -14.78
CA ASN A 29 -2.05 5.90 -15.09
C ASN A 29 -2.50 6.61 -13.81
N GLY A 30 -2.81 7.89 -13.95
CA GLY A 30 -3.20 8.71 -12.82
C GLY A 30 -2.02 9.21 -12.01
N SER A 31 -2.31 10.05 -11.02
CA SER A 31 -1.29 10.64 -10.15
C SER A 31 -1.82 10.86 -8.74
N GLY A 32 -0.91 10.98 -7.80
CA GLY A 32 -1.26 11.20 -6.40
C GLY A 32 -0.03 11.45 -5.54
N MET A 33 -0.30 11.61 -4.25
CA MET A 33 0.73 11.76 -3.23
C MET A 33 0.80 10.49 -2.40
N LEU A 34 1.97 9.86 -2.38
CA LEU A 34 2.25 8.67 -1.59
C LEU A 34 3.11 9.05 -0.39
N VAL A 35 2.73 8.61 0.80
CA VAL A 35 3.57 8.73 1.99
C VAL A 35 4.23 7.37 2.28
N VAL A 36 5.52 7.41 2.65
CA VAL A 36 6.31 6.21 2.99
C VAL A 36 7.10 6.49 4.25
N GLY A 37 7.05 5.56 5.20
CA GLY A 37 7.70 5.70 6.50
C GLY A 37 6.79 6.34 7.54
N GLY A 38 7.37 6.86 8.60
CA GLY A 38 6.61 7.45 9.69
C GLY A 38 6.02 6.42 10.64
N THR A 39 4.95 6.82 11.31
CA THR A 39 4.27 6.01 12.33
C THR A 39 2.81 5.80 11.92
N LEU A 40 2.37 4.55 12.00
CA LEU A 40 1.00 4.17 11.72
C LEU A 40 0.13 4.47 12.94
N ASP A 41 -0.84 5.37 12.79
CA ASP A 41 -1.73 5.78 13.88
C ASP A 41 -2.88 4.80 14.03
N SER A 42 -3.26 4.52 15.29
CA SER A 42 -4.33 3.58 15.62
C SER A 42 -4.17 2.22 14.95
N ALA A 43 -2.94 1.71 14.95
CA ALA A 43 -2.59 0.48 14.25
C ALA A 43 -3.29 -0.72 14.86
N GLU A 44 -3.92 -1.53 14.01
CA GLU A 44 -4.55 -2.79 14.38
C GLU A 44 -4.06 -3.90 13.47
N ARG A 45 -3.81 -5.07 14.07
CA ARG A 45 -3.42 -6.25 13.31
C ARG A 45 -4.59 -6.73 12.47
N ILE A 46 -4.38 -6.89 11.17
CA ILE A 46 -5.37 -7.57 10.32
C ILE A 46 -5.37 -9.03 10.74
N PRO A 47 -6.55 -9.65 10.98
CA PRO A 47 -6.60 -11.03 11.44
C PRO A 47 -5.81 -11.98 10.55
N ALA A 48 -4.99 -12.84 11.16
CA ALA A 48 -4.11 -13.76 10.44
C ALA A 48 -4.89 -14.74 9.55
N SER A 49 -6.14 -15.03 9.90
CA SER A 49 -7.01 -15.92 9.12
C SER A 49 -7.70 -15.20 7.94
N SER A 50 -7.55 -13.88 7.83
CA SER A 50 -8.16 -13.13 6.73
C SER A 50 -7.63 -13.61 5.38
N PRO A 51 -8.50 -13.84 4.38
CA PRO A 51 -8.04 -14.15 3.03
C PRO A 51 -7.12 -13.10 2.42
N ILE A 52 -7.29 -11.83 2.81
CA ILE A 52 -6.42 -10.75 2.36
C ILE A 52 -4.99 -10.99 2.87
N VAL A 53 -4.83 -11.33 4.15
CA VAL A 53 -3.52 -11.62 4.74
C VAL A 53 -2.91 -12.86 4.09
N LEU A 54 -3.68 -13.93 3.96
CA LEU A 54 -3.17 -15.20 3.45
C LEU A 54 -2.77 -15.16 1.98
N LYS A 55 -3.45 -14.36 1.16
CA LYS A 55 -3.31 -14.42 -0.29
C LYS A 55 -2.73 -13.14 -0.91
N ILE A 56 -2.83 -11.99 -0.24
CA ILE A 56 -2.51 -10.71 -0.85
C ILE A 56 -1.43 -9.95 -0.08
N THR A 57 -1.67 -9.62 1.18
CA THR A 57 -0.81 -8.67 1.91
C THR A 57 0.26 -9.33 2.77
N GLY A 58 0.09 -10.59 3.16
CA GLY A 58 0.85 -11.18 4.26
C GLY A 58 0.50 -10.51 5.60
N PRO A 59 1.18 -10.91 6.68
CA PRO A 59 0.96 -10.30 7.99
C PRO A 59 1.10 -8.79 7.94
N SER A 60 0.07 -8.06 8.38
CA SER A 60 -0.01 -6.62 8.20
C SER A 60 -0.76 -5.95 9.35
N LEU A 61 -0.42 -4.68 9.56
CA LEU A 61 -1.15 -3.76 10.43
C LEU A 61 -1.81 -2.70 9.56
N ARG A 62 -3.04 -2.34 9.89
CA ARG A 62 -3.75 -1.24 9.24
C ARG A 62 -4.02 -0.15 10.26
N GLY A 63 -3.86 1.10 9.85
CA GLY A 63 -4.12 2.24 10.70
C GLY A 63 -5.11 3.21 10.08
N THR A 64 -5.35 4.30 10.80
CA THR A 64 -6.25 5.37 10.34
C THR A 64 -5.50 6.39 9.49
N HIS A 65 -4.23 6.63 9.82
CA HIS A 65 -3.42 7.57 9.09
C HIS A 65 -1.93 7.40 9.46
N ILE A 66 -1.03 8.09 8.76
CA ILE A 66 0.41 8.02 9.01
C ILE A 66 0.90 9.38 9.48
N THR A 67 1.55 9.42 10.65
CA THR A 67 2.21 10.60 11.19
C THR A 67 3.67 10.60 10.78
N GLY A 68 4.14 11.71 10.22
CA GLY A 68 5.50 11.80 9.69
C GLY A 68 5.61 11.07 8.37
N GLY A 69 6.79 10.50 8.12
CA GLY A 69 7.07 9.88 6.85
C GLY A 69 7.43 10.89 5.77
N LYS A 70 7.81 10.39 4.61
CA LYS A 70 8.17 11.21 3.47
C LYS A 70 7.10 11.13 2.40
N GLN A 71 6.70 12.29 1.86
CA GLN A 71 5.69 12.37 0.83
C GLN A 71 6.35 12.43 -0.54
N TYR A 72 5.84 11.63 -1.46
CA TYR A 72 6.33 11.56 -2.84
C TYR A 72 5.17 11.80 -3.80
N PRO A 73 5.25 12.81 -4.67
CA PRO A 73 4.32 12.88 -5.80
C PRO A 73 4.68 11.78 -6.78
N VAL A 74 3.68 11.01 -7.20
CA VAL A 74 3.86 9.91 -8.14
C VAL A 74 2.93 10.03 -9.32
N GLY A 75 3.37 9.58 -10.48
CA GLY A 75 2.62 9.59 -11.72
C GLY A 75 3.11 8.51 -12.68
N PRO A 76 2.56 8.46 -13.90
CA PRO A 76 2.92 7.42 -14.87
C PRO A 76 4.42 7.32 -15.11
N GLY A 77 4.96 6.10 -15.08
CA GLY A 77 6.38 5.83 -15.25
C GLY A 77 7.18 5.76 -13.96
N ASP A 78 6.60 6.18 -12.83
CA ASP A 78 7.29 6.10 -11.54
C ASP A 78 7.25 4.69 -10.99
N ILE A 79 8.37 4.29 -10.39
CA ILE A 79 8.51 3.01 -9.69
C ILE A 79 8.83 3.30 -8.24
N VAL A 80 8.05 2.69 -7.33
CA VAL A 80 8.23 2.87 -5.89
C VAL A 80 8.51 1.51 -5.26
N VAL A 81 9.57 1.43 -4.47
CA VAL A 81 9.89 0.22 -3.69
C VAL A 81 9.60 0.51 -2.23
N ILE A 82 8.73 -0.30 -1.63
CA ILE A 82 8.33 -0.17 -0.24
C ILE A 82 8.86 -1.39 0.52
N PRO A 83 9.92 -1.22 1.34
CA PRO A 83 10.47 -2.32 2.13
C PRO A 83 9.47 -2.86 3.15
N PRO A 84 9.69 -4.06 3.70
CA PRO A 84 8.86 -4.55 4.78
C PRO A 84 8.97 -3.65 6.01
N ASN A 85 7.96 -3.73 6.87
CA ASN A 85 7.90 -2.97 8.12
C ASN A 85 7.95 -1.45 7.91
N THR A 86 7.46 -0.97 6.78
CA THR A 86 7.45 0.44 6.41
C THR A 86 6.01 0.89 6.17
N PRO A 87 5.46 1.77 7.01
CA PRO A 87 4.12 2.32 6.80
C PRO A 87 4.04 3.05 5.46
N HIS A 88 2.92 2.91 4.78
CA HIS A 88 2.71 3.60 3.50
C HIS A 88 1.23 3.74 3.16
N GLY A 89 0.94 4.65 2.26
CA GLY A 89 -0.40 4.83 1.73
C GLY A 89 -0.49 6.04 0.82
N PHE A 90 -1.49 6.03 -0.05
CA PHE A 90 -1.84 7.20 -0.85
C PHE A 90 -2.68 8.14 0.02
N ILE A 91 -2.16 9.32 0.30
CA ILE A 91 -2.84 10.32 1.14
C ILE A 91 -3.67 11.31 0.34
N ASP A 92 -3.41 11.41 -0.96
CA ASP A 92 -4.15 12.33 -1.83
C ASP A 92 -4.04 11.83 -3.27
N LEU A 93 -5.18 11.54 -3.88
CA LEU A 93 -5.25 11.22 -5.31
C LEU A 93 -5.53 12.52 -6.07
N LYS A 94 -4.65 12.87 -7.01
CA LYS A 94 -4.79 14.08 -7.84
C LYS A 94 -5.73 13.86 -9.00
N THR A 95 -5.87 12.61 -9.45
CA THR A 95 -6.81 12.19 -10.47
C THR A 95 -7.93 11.37 -9.81
N ASP A 96 -9.02 11.09 -10.53
CA ASP A 96 -10.14 10.31 -9.98
C ASP A 96 -9.70 8.92 -9.55
N GLN A 97 -8.72 8.37 -10.24
CA GLN A 97 -8.13 7.08 -9.88
C GLN A 97 -6.66 7.04 -10.25
N ILE A 98 -5.93 6.15 -9.60
CA ILE A 98 -4.56 5.80 -9.92
C ILE A 98 -4.50 4.30 -10.22
N VAL A 99 -3.77 3.92 -11.27
CA VAL A 99 -3.62 2.53 -11.69
C VAL A 99 -2.15 2.17 -11.66
N TYR A 100 -1.80 1.05 -11.02
CA TYR A 100 -0.42 0.59 -10.94
C TYR A 100 -0.33 -0.92 -10.95
N THR A 101 0.81 -1.43 -11.43
CA THR A 101 1.15 -2.84 -11.22
C THR A 101 1.83 -2.97 -9.87
N LEU A 102 1.58 -4.10 -9.21
CA LEU A 102 2.09 -4.39 -7.89
C LEU A 102 2.79 -5.74 -7.93
N VAL A 103 4.07 -5.71 -7.58
CA VAL A 103 4.87 -6.93 -7.40
C VAL A 103 5.19 -7.06 -5.93
N ARG A 104 4.96 -8.25 -5.36
CA ARG A 104 5.32 -8.55 -3.97
C ARG A 104 6.50 -9.50 -3.95
N ILE A 105 7.49 -9.15 -3.14
CA ILE A 105 8.64 -9.99 -2.87
C ILE A 105 8.41 -10.61 -1.51
N ASP A 106 8.25 -11.93 -1.49
CA ASP A 106 7.83 -12.70 -0.32
C ASP A 106 8.88 -13.78 0.01
N PRO A 107 10.06 -13.37 0.55
CA PRO A 107 11.15 -14.31 0.79
C PRO A 107 10.84 -15.34 1.88
N GLU A 108 9.93 -15.03 2.79
CA GLU A 108 9.54 -15.95 3.87
C GLU A 108 8.35 -16.83 3.50
N LYS A 109 7.83 -16.68 2.30
CA LYS A 109 6.73 -17.48 1.74
C LYS A 109 5.49 -17.46 2.63
N VAL A 110 5.14 -16.28 3.13
CA VAL A 110 3.96 -16.09 3.99
C VAL A 110 2.65 -16.05 3.20
N LEU A 111 2.72 -15.79 1.89
CA LEU A 111 1.55 -15.77 1.01
C LEU A 111 1.26 -17.18 0.49
N GLN A 112 -0.02 -17.53 0.43
CA GLN A 112 -0.46 -18.79 -0.15
C GLN A 112 -0.56 -18.62 -1.66
N ILE A 113 0.34 -19.26 -2.37
CA ILE A 113 0.38 -19.21 -3.83
C ILE A 113 -0.36 -20.45 -4.36
N LYS A 114 -1.32 -20.20 -5.22
CA LYS A 114 -2.03 -21.29 -5.91
C LYS A 114 -1.12 -21.81 -7.02
N GLN A 115 -0.84 -23.10 -6.96
CA GLN A 115 -0.03 -23.76 -7.97
C GLN A 115 -0.88 -24.62 -8.90
#